data_aee5a96d0ead3c37599301d1c5007a32
#
_entry.id   aee5a96d0ead3c37599301d1c5007a32
#
_cell.length_a   1.000
_cell.length_b   1.000
_cell.length_c   1.000
_cell.angle_alpha   90.00
_cell.angle_beta   90.00
_cell.angle_gamma   90.00
#
_symmetry.space_group_name_H-M   'P 1'
#
loop_
_entity.id
_entity.type
_entity.pdbx_description
1 polymer ?
#
loop_
_entity_poly.entity_id
_entity_poly.type
_entity_poly.pdbx_seq_one_letter_code
_entity_poly.pdbx_strand_id
1 'polypeptide(L)'
;MSFLNRLKLLSGIVIVILVLGVLTLLFNQRQNQVTSLTAHIEAPRTVVASPYGGVVTEQNHNPGEYVSAGDQLFTITSANLKDMAALGVEANSTDGYKIDLKAGTITFYATIAGYLDSFAAFRGSYVNGTERLAEIVSSKNKTVVARFQLNPSDYGRIEGDGKVTVHLPDGQLVEGQVMSVNISTDEAANNTVTEVTVSSEALQADGLMLLTRRGTPVTAVMSLRDDGILAGPTQAFREFLVKIGLR
;
A
#
# COMPACT_ATOMS: atom_id res chain seq x y z
N MET A 1 -65.47 -6.13 -8.82
CA MET A 1 -64.26 -6.07 -7.95
C MET A 1 -64.30 -4.78 -7.18
N SER A 2 -64.32 -4.87 -5.84
CA SER A 2 -64.33 -3.70 -4.94
C SER A 2 -63.04 -2.85 -5.15
N PHE A 3 -63.19 -1.52 -5.04
CA PHE A 3 -62.09 -0.57 -5.16
C PHE A 3 -60.89 -0.93 -4.25
N LEU A 4 -61.15 -1.44 -3.06
CA LEU A 4 -60.16 -1.95 -2.11
C LEU A 4 -59.33 -3.14 -2.67
N ASN A 5 -59.96 -4.04 -3.42
CA ASN A 5 -59.22 -5.18 -4.00
C ASN A 5 -58.29 -4.75 -5.15
N ARG A 6 -58.69 -3.74 -5.95
CA ARG A 6 -57.83 -3.15 -6.98
C ARG A 6 -56.67 -2.41 -6.37
N LEU A 7 -56.89 -1.69 -5.27
CA LEU A 7 -55.83 -1.00 -4.54
C LEU A 7 -54.80 -1.97 -3.93
N LYS A 8 -55.24 -3.08 -3.33
CA LYS A 8 -54.38 -4.14 -2.77
C LYS A 8 -53.55 -4.80 -3.90
N LEU A 9 -54.17 -5.04 -5.05
CA LEU A 9 -53.48 -5.64 -6.21
C LEU A 9 -52.44 -4.68 -6.77
N LEU A 10 -52.76 -3.39 -6.91
CA LEU A 10 -51.81 -2.36 -7.35
C LEU A 10 -50.62 -2.20 -6.35
N SER A 11 -50.91 -2.16 -5.04
CA SER A 11 -49.84 -2.09 -4.05
C SER A 11 -48.94 -3.33 -4.07
N GLY A 12 -49.48 -4.53 -4.28
CA GLY A 12 -48.73 -5.76 -4.45
C GLY A 12 -47.82 -5.73 -5.67
N ILE A 13 -48.30 -5.24 -6.79
CA ILE A 13 -47.51 -5.09 -8.01
C ILE A 13 -46.35 -4.08 -7.82
N VAL A 14 -46.62 -2.95 -7.18
CA VAL A 14 -45.60 -1.93 -6.88
C VAL A 14 -44.52 -2.49 -5.97
N ILE A 15 -44.89 -3.26 -4.93
CA ILE A 15 -43.90 -3.91 -4.05
C ILE A 15 -43.05 -4.90 -4.82
N VAL A 16 -43.62 -5.72 -5.68
CA VAL A 16 -42.87 -6.69 -6.51
C VAL A 16 -41.89 -5.98 -7.45
N ILE A 17 -42.33 -4.91 -8.12
CA ILE A 17 -41.45 -4.13 -9.01
C ILE A 17 -40.31 -3.50 -8.19
N LEU A 18 -40.58 -2.99 -7.00
CA LEU A 18 -39.55 -2.40 -6.13
C LEU A 18 -38.54 -3.45 -5.68
N VAL A 19 -38.98 -4.63 -5.27
CA VAL A 19 -38.10 -5.74 -4.88
C VAL A 19 -37.25 -6.21 -6.06
N LEU A 20 -37.85 -6.38 -7.25
CA LEU A 20 -37.12 -6.73 -8.45
C LEU A 20 -36.09 -5.66 -8.82
N GLY A 21 -36.44 -4.37 -8.69
CA GLY A 21 -35.51 -3.27 -8.93
C GLY A 21 -34.31 -3.32 -7.98
N VAL A 22 -34.53 -3.52 -6.67
CA VAL A 22 -33.47 -3.65 -5.68
C VAL A 22 -32.59 -4.87 -5.97
N LEU A 23 -33.19 -6.02 -6.27
CA LEU A 23 -32.41 -7.23 -6.62
C LEU A 23 -31.56 -7.03 -7.86
N THR A 24 -32.09 -6.36 -8.89
CA THR A 24 -31.36 -6.05 -10.12
C THR A 24 -30.17 -5.14 -9.83
N LEU A 25 -30.34 -4.12 -8.96
CA LEU A 25 -29.26 -3.23 -8.53
C LEU A 25 -28.16 -3.99 -7.81
N LEU A 26 -28.52 -4.82 -6.81
CA LEU A 26 -27.55 -5.60 -6.05
C LEU A 26 -26.78 -6.58 -6.94
N PHE A 27 -27.47 -7.19 -7.91
CA PHE A 27 -26.86 -8.11 -8.85
C PHE A 27 -25.88 -7.39 -9.78
N ASN A 28 -26.30 -6.24 -10.35
CA ASN A 28 -25.44 -5.43 -11.22
C ASN A 28 -24.21 -4.89 -10.46
N GLN A 29 -24.38 -4.44 -9.22
CA GLN A 29 -23.28 -3.98 -8.41
C GLN A 29 -22.23 -5.07 -8.16
N ARG A 30 -22.66 -6.32 -7.93
CA ARG A 30 -21.75 -7.45 -7.74
C ARG A 30 -21.04 -7.87 -9.02
N GLN A 31 -21.69 -7.76 -10.18
CA GLN A 31 -21.06 -8.07 -11.47
C GLN A 31 -19.96 -7.08 -11.88
N ASN A 32 -20.04 -5.86 -11.38
CA ASN A 32 -19.05 -4.82 -11.68
C ASN A 32 -17.93 -4.74 -10.62
N GLN A 33 -17.79 -5.76 -9.79
CA GLN A 33 -16.73 -5.84 -8.78
C GLN A 33 -15.83 -7.04 -9.07
N VAL A 34 -14.53 -6.80 -8.98
CA VAL A 34 -13.51 -7.85 -9.08
C VAL A 34 -12.69 -7.88 -7.81
N THR A 35 -12.56 -9.08 -7.25
CA THR A 35 -11.76 -9.31 -6.05
C THR A 35 -10.34 -9.70 -6.44
N SER A 36 -9.35 -9.18 -5.73
CA SER A 36 -7.95 -9.50 -5.94
C SER A 36 -7.65 -10.98 -5.65
N LEU A 37 -6.77 -11.58 -6.43
CA LEU A 37 -6.18 -12.89 -6.15
C LEU A 37 -5.29 -12.82 -4.91
N THR A 38 -4.45 -11.80 -4.87
CA THR A 38 -3.57 -11.49 -3.74
C THR A 38 -3.50 -9.98 -3.61
N ALA A 39 -3.43 -9.50 -2.38
CA ALA A 39 -3.11 -8.10 -2.12
C ALA A 39 -2.33 -7.99 -0.81
N HIS A 40 -1.43 -7.04 -0.75
CA HIS A 40 -0.65 -6.74 0.44
C HIS A 40 -0.34 -5.25 0.53
N ILE A 41 -0.01 -4.83 1.73
CA ILE A 41 0.39 -3.44 1.97
C ILE A 41 1.87 -3.29 1.64
N GLU A 42 2.20 -2.28 0.85
CA GLU A 42 3.54 -1.80 0.57
C GLU A 42 3.78 -0.44 1.20
N ALA A 43 5.04 -0.17 1.53
CA ALA A 43 5.48 1.14 2.03
C ALA A 43 6.87 1.46 1.46
N PRO A 44 7.16 2.73 1.19
CA PRO A 44 8.50 3.16 0.77
C PRO A 44 9.54 2.71 1.79
N ARG A 45 10.70 2.32 1.29
CA ARG A 45 11.81 1.87 2.12
C ARG A 45 13.11 2.53 1.71
N THR A 46 13.97 2.76 2.67
CA THR A 46 15.32 3.26 2.45
C THR A 46 16.32 2.25 3.00
N VAL A 47 17.29 1.90 2.17
CA VAL A 47 18.39 1.01 2.54
C VAL A 47 19.57 1.85 3.01
N VAL A 48 20.07 1.54 4.21
CA VAL A 48 21.29 2.11 4.75
C VAL A 48 22.43 1.14 4.48
N ALA A 49 23.40 1.58 3.67
CA ALA A 49 24.59 0.80 3.34
C ALA A 49 25.84 1.62 3.60
N SER A 50 26.93 0.97 4.05
CA SER A 50 28.18 1.67 4.31
C SER A 50 29.04 1.74 3.03
N PRO A 51 29.61 2.89 2.68
CA PRO A 51 30.58 2.97 1.60
C PRO A 51 31.94 2.36 1.95
N TYR A 52 32.23 2.18 3.24
CA TYR A 52 33.49 1.63 3.73
C TYR A 52 33.27 0.52 4.74
N GLY A 53 34.13 -0.50 4.71
CA GLY A 53 34.13 -1.56 5.71
C GLY A 53 34.72 -1.09 7.05
N GLY A 54 34.30 -1.74 8.14
CA GLY A 54 34.78 -1.42 9.48
C GLY A 54 34.05 -2.18 10.58
N VAL A 55 34.33 -1.84 11.83
CA VAL A 55 33.70 -2.41 13.03
C VAL A 55 32.63 -1.48 13.55
N VAL A 56 31.45 -2.00 13.83
CA VAL A 56 30.36 -1.25 14.48
C VAL A 56 30.74 -0.99 15.94
N THR A 57 30.97 0.27 16.29
CA THR A 57 31.38 0.69 17.64
C THR A 57 30.22 1.13 18.51
N GLU A 58 29.19 1.72 17.89
CA GLU A 58 27.99 2.18 18.58
C GLU A 58 26.75 1.70 17.84
N GLN A 59 25.72 1.34 18.60
CA GLN A 59 24.41 0.95 18.10
C GLN A 59 23.37 1.64 18.99
N ASN A 60 22.54 2.51 18.41
CA ASN A 60 21.61 3.35 19.17
C ASN A 60 20.18 2.84 19.10
N HIS A 61 19.86 2.02 18.08
CA HIS A 61 18.53 1.47 17.86
C HIS A 61 18.58 -0.04 17.62
N ASN A 62 17.44 -0.71 17.90
CA ASN A 62 17.28 -2.15 17.69
C ASN A 62 16.34 -2.44 16.51
N PRO A 63 16.40 -3.65 15.93
CA PRO A 63 15.43 -4.08 14.91
C PRO A 63 13.99 -3.94 15.44
N GLY A 64 13.10 -3.42 14.62
CA GLY A 64 11.69 -3.21 14.93
C GLY A 64 11.38 -1.88 15.66
N GLU A 65 12.38 -1.10 16.07
CA GLU A 65 12.17 0.21 16.67
C GLU A 65 11.75 1.25 15.64
N TYR A 66 10.98 2.22 16.11
CA TYR A 66 10.63 3.41 15.32
C TYR A 66 11.77 4.43 15.42
N VAL A 67 12.13 5.01 14.28
CA VAL A 67 13.13 6.07 14.16
C VAL A 67 12.54 7.29 13.46
N SER A 68 12.94 8.46 13.89
CA SER A 68 12.62 9.73 13.24
C SER A 68 13.70 10.11 12.22
N ALA A 69 13.37 10.87 11.22
CA ALA A 69 14.39 11.39 10.31
C ALA A 69 15.40 12.25 11.07
N GLY A 70 16.69 11.96 10.88
CA GLY A 70 17.80 12.59 11.59
C GLY A 70 18.29 11.84 12.83
N ASP A 71 17.60 10.78 13.28
CA ASP A 71 18.07 9.97 14.41
C ASP A 71 19.36 9.23 14.04
N GLN A 72 20.31 9.19 14.99
CA GLN A 72 21.57 8.46 14.85
C GLN A 72 21.31 6.96 15.04
N LEU A 73 21.62 6.16 14.02
CA LEU A 73 21.37 4.72 14.01
C LEU A 73 22.53 3.93 14.63
N PHE A 74 23.71 4.10 14.08
CA PHE A 74 24.93 3.39 14.49
C PHE A 74 26.17 4.12 13.99
N THR A 75 27.33 3.79 14.57
CA THR A 75 28.63 4.31 14.17
C THR A 75 29.59 3.17 13.83
N ILE A 76 30.33 3.31 12.74
CA ILE A 76 31.34 2.37 12.29
C ILE A 76 32.71 3.03 12.38
N THR A 77 33.70 2.30 12.92
CA THR A 77 35.11 2.69 12.85
C THR A 77 35.80 1.92 11.73
N SER A 78 36.42 2.65 10.81
CA SER A 78 37.08 2.11 9.61
C SER A 78 38.56 2.45 9.60
N ALA A 79 39.41 1.45 9.41
CA ALA A 79 40.85 1.63 9.21
C ALA A 79 41.13 2.40 7.91
N ASN A 80 40.35 2.08 6.85
CA ASN A 80 40.53 2.74 5.53
C ASN A 80 40.35 4.26 5.62
N LEU A 81 39.43 4.76 6.48
CA LEU A 81 39.26 6.20 6.65
C LEU A 81 40.46 6.86 7.34
N LYS A 82 41.12 6.16 8.28
CA LYS A 82 42.32 6.65 8.91
C LYS A 82 43.48 6.74 7.93
N ASP A 83 43.61 5.74 7.05
CA ASP A 83 44.61 5.72 6.01
C ASP A 83 44.38 6.83 4.98
N MET A 84 43.10 7.08 4.59
CA MET A 84 42.73 8.20 3.73
C MET A 84 43.07 9.55 4.36
N ALA A 85 42.79 9.70 5.65
CA ALA A 85 43.16 10.92 6.41
C ALA A 85 44.68 11.17 6.39
N ALA A 86 45.49 10.11 6.57
CA ALA A 86 46.96 10.19 6.53
C ALA A 86 47.51 10.57 5.14
N LEU A 87 46.78 10.18 4.07
CA LEU A 87 47.10 10.53 2.69
C LEU A 87 46.54 11.88 2.21
N GLY A 88 45.82 12.60 3.10
CA GLY A 88 45.17 13.88 2.76
C GLY A 88 44.01 13.78 1.80
N VAL A 89 43.39 12.58 1.68
CA VAL A 89 42.21 12.37 0.83
C VAL A 89 40.95 12.83 1.57
N GLU A 90 40.11 13.61 0.90
CA GLU A 90 38.82 14.05 1.44
C GLU A 90 37.74 12.98 1.24
N ALA A 91 36.80 12.88 2.16
CA ALA A 91 35.62 12.04 2.06
C ALA A 91 34.37 12.88 2.33
N ASN A 92 33.37 12.72 1.46
CA ASN A 92 32.14 13.52 1.53
C ASN A 92 31.08 12.85 2.43
N SER A 93 30.50 13.65 3.29
CA SER A 93 29.30 13.28 4.08
C SER A 93 28.03 13.51 3.25
N THR A 94 26.97 12.79 3.59
CA THR A 94 25.64 12.90 2.98
C THR A 94 24.59 13.07 4.08
N ASP A 95 23.34 13.25 3.71
CA ASP A 95 22.25 13.31 4.70
C ASP A 95 22.09 11.97 5.47
N GLY A 96 22.46 10.85 4.86
CA GLY A 96 22.37 9.52 5.45
C GLY A 96 23.56 9.13 6.32
N TYR A 97 24.71 9.79 6.18
CA TYR A 97 25.89 9.54 7.02
C TYR A 97 26.85 10.73 7.09
N LYS A 98 27.56 10.84 8.22
CA LYS A 98 28.65 11.78 8.42
C LYS A 98 29.96 11.04 8.63
N ILE A 99 31.01 11.52 7.95
CA ILE A 99 32.36 10.97 8.04
C ILE A 99 33.25 11.92 8.86
N ASP A 100 33.89 11.37 9.88
CA ASP A 100 34.99 12.01 10.60
C ASP A 100 36.28 11.27 10.23
N LEU A 101 37.06 11.85 9.32
CA LEU A 101 38.34 11.29 8.88
C LEU A 101 39.37 11.23 9.99
N LYS A 102 39.38 12.22 10.92
CA LYS A 102 40.34 12.26 12.02
C LYS A 102 40.10 11.13 13.03
N ALA A 103 38.84 10.91 13.36
CA ALA A 103 38.43 9.79 14.20
C ALA A 103 38.45 8.45 13.45
N GLY A 104 38.36 8.47 12.13
CA GLY A 104 38.19 7.29 11.29
C GLY A 104 36.81 6.65 11.47
N THR A 105 35.77 7.47 11.67
CA THR A 105 34.40 7.01 11.96
C THR A 105 33.41 7.47 10.92
N ILE A 106 32.36 6.66 10.74
CA ILE A 106 31.16 6.99 9.95
C ILE A 106 29.97 6.82 10.88
N THR A 107 29.20 7.87 11.04
CA THR A 107 27.95 7.85 11.81
C THR A 107 26.78 7.90 10.84
N PHE A 108 25.88 6.93 10.94
CA PHE A 108 24.71 6.79 10.07
C PHE A 108 23.47 7.36 10.72
N TYR A 109 22.64 8.02 9.90
CA TYR A 109 21.42 8.68 10.32
C TYR A 109 20.23 8.15 9.53
N ALA A 110 19.05 8.14 10.16
CA ALA A 110 17.80 7.84 9.48
C ALA A 110 17.44 9.00 8.51
N THR A 111 17.26 8.70 7.23
CA THR A 111 16.87 9.69 6.22
C THR A 111 15.35 9.87 6.15
N ILE A 112 14.58 8.90 6.61
CA ILE A 112 13.12 8.91 6.68
C ILE A 112 12.66 8.45 8.05
N ALA A 113 11.46 8.88 8.45
CA ALA A 113 10.80 8.37 9.65
C ALA A 113 10.11 7.03 9.34
N GLY A 114 10.30 6.03 10.21
CA GLY A 114 9.74 4.70 10.00
C GLY A 114 10.26 3.66 10.98
N TYR A 115 10.08 2.39 10.64
CA TYR A 115 10.55 1.26 11.45
C TYR A 115 11.80 0.64 10.85
N LEU A 116 12.76 0.29 11.70
CA LEU A 116 13.91 -0.53 11.32
C LEU A 116 13.45 -1.97 11.07
N ASP A 117 13.28 -2.35 9.79
CA ASP A 117 12.77 -3.68 9.41
C ASP A 117 13.89 -4.72 9.46
N SER A 118 15.03 -4.44 8.81
CA SER A 118 16.21 -5.27 8.88
C SER A 118 17.38 -4.46 9.45
N PHE A 119 18.21 -5.13 10.26
CA PHE A 119 19.36 -4.50 10.90
C PHE A 119 20.49 -5.52 11.07
N ALA A 120 21.61 -5.28 10.40
CA ALA A 120 22.79 -6.14 10.45
C ALA A 120 23.98 -5.49 11.17
N ALA A 121 23.87 -4.19 11.53
CA ALA A 121 24.96 -3.42 12.16
C ALA A 121 24.98 -3.57 13.68
N PHE A 122 25.12 -4.79 14.18
CA PHE A 122 25.23 -5.04 15.60
C PHE A 122 26.56 -4.58 16.16
N ARG A 123 26.54 -4.00 17.35
CA ARG A 123 27.75 -3.54 18.03
C ARG A 123 28.79 -4.66 18.14
N GLY A 124 30.01 -4.39 17.70
CA GLY A 124 31.13 -5.32 17.69
C GLY A 124 31.22 -6.18 16.42
N SER A 125 30.22 -6.15 15.53
CA SER A 125 30.30 -6.83 14.23
C SER A 125 31.20 -6.09 13.26
N TYR A 126 31.88 -6.84 12.36
CA TYR A 126 32.56 -6.29 11.22
C TYR A 126 31.61 -6.26 10.03
N VAL A 127 31.56 -5.14 9.34
CA VAL A 127 30.73 -4.94 8.15
C VAL A 127 31.62 -4.62 6.94
N ASN A 128 31.23 -5.11 5.78
CA ASN A 128 31.96 -4.85 4.55
C ASN A 128 31.46 -3.57 3.86
N GLY A 129 32.30 -2.98 3.02
CA GLY A 129 31.85 -1.89 2.15
C GLY A 129 30.75 -2.36 1.21
N THR A 130 29.74 -1.52 0.96
CA THR A 130 28.55 -1.77 0.15
C THR A 130 27.53 -2.77 0.73
N GLU A 131 27.79 -3.29 1.93
CA GLU A 131 26.85 -4.18 2.62
C GLU A 131 25.61 -3.41 3.10
N ARG A 132 24.43 -4.04 3.00
CA ARG A 132 23.20 -3.49 3.55
C ARG A 132 23.22 -3.68 5.06
N LEU A 133 23.17 -2.58 5.79
CA LEU A 133 23.30 -2.58 7.25
C LEU A 133 21.97 -2.39 7.97
N ALA A 134 21.07 -1.65 7.36
CA ALA A 134 19.73 -1.45 7.89
C ALA A 134 18.75 -1.16 6.74
N GLU A 135 17.48 -1.43 6.97
CA GLU A 135 16.38 -1.03 6.11
C GLU A 135 15.34 -0.31 6.95
N ILE A 136 14.99 0.93 6.57
CA ILE A 136 13.96 1.71 7.22
C ILE A 136 12.73 1.67 6.34
N VAL A 137 11.61 1.14 6.86
CA VAL A 137 10.32 1.12 6.19
C VAL A 137 9.50 2.31 6.67
N SER A 138 9.09 3.15 5.74
CA SER A 138 8.33 4.36 6.05
C SER A 138 7.03 4.03 6.79
N SER A 139 6.69 4.84 7.79
CA SER A 139 5.38 4.82 8.43
C SER A 139 4.31 5.56 7.63
N LYS A 140 4.70 6.30 6.58
CA LYS A 140 3.84 7.12 5.72
C LYS A 140 3.85 6.62 4.27
N ASN A 141 2.92 7.16 3.48
CA ASN A 141 2.80 6.83 2.05
C ASN A 141 2.62 5.32 1.78
N LYS A 142 1.86 4.67 2.65
CA LYS A 142 1.49 3.27 2.47
C LYS A 142 0.52 3.13 1.31
N THR A 143 0.71 2.08 0.54
CA THR A 143 -0.15 1.72 -0.60
C THR A 143 -0.54 0.24 -0.49
N VAL A 144 -1.57 -0.14 -1.22
CA VAL A 144 -1.92 -1.56 -1.39
C VAL A 144 -1.53 -1.97 -2.80
N VAL A 145 -0.74 -3.03 -2.92
CA VAL A 145 -0.45 -3.68 -4.20
C VAL A 145 -1.35 -4.90 -4.30
N ALA A 146 -2.27 -4.85 -5.25
CA ALA A 146 -3.27 -5.90 -5.46
C ALA A 146 -3.13 -6.50 -6.86
N ARG A 147 -3.17 -7.82 -6.95
CA ARG A 147 -3.10 -8.57 -8.20
C ARG A 147 -4.47 -9.12 -8.53
N PHE A 148 -4.95 -8.78 -9.72
CA PHE A 148 -6.24 -9.21 -10.25
C PHE A 148 -6.03 -10.09 -11.48
N GLN A 149 -6.88 -11.07 -11.61
CA GLN A 149 -7.02 -11.81 -12.86
C GLN A 149 -8.25 -11.24 -13.59
N LEU A 150 -8.01 -10.49 -14.64
CA LEU A 150 -9.04 -9.82 -15.41
C LEU A 150 -9.20 -10.47 -16.79
N ASN A 151 -10.43 -10.55 -17.26
CA ASN A 151 -10.68 -10.85 -18.65
C ASN A 151 -10.32 -9.63 -19.52
N PRO A 152 -9.92 -9.80 -20.78
CA PRO A 152 -9.60 -8.68 -21.67
C PRO A 152 -10.70 -7.61 -21.78
N SER A 153 -11.97 -8.02 -21.69
CA SER A 153 -13.13 -7.12 -21.68
C SER A 153 -13.21 -6.25 -20.42
N ASP A 154 -12.80 -6.78 -19.26
CA ASP A 154 -12.87 -6.09 -17.97
C ASP A 154 -11.73 -5.09 -17.81
N TYR A 155 -10.59 -5.37 -18.48
CA TYR A 155 -9.46 -4.46 -18.46
C TYR A 155 -9.82 -3.06 -19.02
N GLY A 156 -10.57 -2.99 -20.12
CA GLY A 156 -11.04 -1.72 -20.71
C GLY A 156 -12.03 -0.95 -19.82
N ARG A 157 -12.50 -1.56 -18.73
CA ARG A 157 -13.45 -0.98 -17.77
C ARG A 157 -12.79 -0.46 -16.49
N ILE A 158 -11.46 -0.58 -16.37
CA ILE A 158 -10.70 0.00 -15.26
C ILE A 158 -10.66 1.51 -15.47
N GLU A 159 -11.09 2.27 -14.46
CA GLU A 159 -10.97 3.73 -14.43
C GLU A 159 -9.67 4.13 -13.73
N GLY A 160 -8.97 5.15 -14.25
CA GLY A 160 -7.69 5.62 -13.70
C GLY A 160 -7.80 6.18 -12.28
N ASP A 161 -9.01 6.57 -11.85
CA ASP A 161 -9.37 7.00 -10.51
C ASP A 161 -10.40 6.05 -9.86
N GLY A 162 -10.45 4.81 -10.35
CA GLY A 162 -11.40 3.78 -9.92
C GLY A 162 -11.34 3.56 -8.41
N LYS A 163 -12.52 3.36 -7.80
CA LYS A 163 -12.61 3.07 -6.38
C LYS A 163 -12.26 1.62 -6.08
N VAL A 164 -11.45 1.44 -5.06
CA VAL A 164 -11.06 0.13 -4.55
C VAL A 164 -11.38 0.08 -3.05
N THR A 165 -12.12 -0.94 -2.65
CA THR A 165 -12.38 -1.21 -1.23
C THR A 165 -11.36 -2.24 -0.74
N VAL A 166 -10.58 -1.88 0.27
CA VAL A 166 -9.58 -2.75 0.88
C VAL A 166 -10.14 -3.30 2.19
N HIS A 167 -10.17 -4.60 2.31
CA HIS A 167 -10.54 -5.32 3.53
C HIS A 167 -9.29 -5.63 4.33
N LEU A 168 -9.14 -5.02 5.49
CA LEU A 168 -8.06 -5.29 6.43
C LEU A 168 -8.28 -6.61 7.18
N PRO A 169 -7.24 -7.20 7.80
CA PRO A 169 -7.35 -8.47 8.51
C PRO A 169 -8.34 -8.49 9.69
N ASP A 170 -8.63 -7.33 10.27
CA ASP A 170 -9.62 -7.15 11.35
C ASP A 170 -11.06 -6.98 10.87
N GLY A 171 -11.27 -7.02 9.54
CA GLY A 171 -12.57 -6.82 8.91
C GLY A 171 -12.94 -5.35 8.65
N GLN A 172 -12.09 -4.40 9.01
CA GLN A 172 -12.33 -3.00 8.66
C GLN A 172 -12.21 -2.79 7.14
N LEU A 173 -13.06 -1.91 6.62
CA LEU A 173 -13.08 -1.52 5.21
C LEU A 173 -12.43 -0.16 5.05
N VAL A 174 -11.48 -0.09 4.14
CA VAL A 174 -10.77 1.14 3.80
C VAL A 174 -11.01 1.45 2.33
N GLU A 175 -11.51 2.64 2.04
CA GLU A 175 -11.64 3.10 0.66
C GLU A 175 -10.29 3.64 0.15
N GLY A 176 -9.95 3.27 -1.07
CA GLY A 176 -8.78 3.73 -1.77
C GLY A 176 -9.09 4.04 -3.24
N GLN A 177 -8.13 4.64 -3.91
CA GLN A 177 -8.21 4.99 -5.32
C GLN A 177 -7.04 4.33 -6.07
N VAL A 178 -7.30 3.94 -7.31
CA VAL A 178 -6.28 3.42 -8.20
C VAL A 178 -5.24 4.51 -8.47
N MET A 179 -3.98 4.20 -8.20
CA MET A 179 -2.83 5.07 -8.46
C MET A 179 -2.10 4.68 -9.75
N SER A 180 -1.91 3.39 -9.94
CA SER A 180 -1.28 2.85 -11.15
C SER A 180 -1.80 1.44 -11.46
N VAL A 181 -1.79 1.10 -12.74
CA VAL A 181 -2.17 -0.22 -13.25
C VAL A 181 -1.03 -0.72 -14.12
N ASN A 182 -0.45 -1.85 -13.74
CA ASN A 182 0.61 -2.53 -14.49
C ASN A 182 0.13 -3.91 -14.93
N ILE A 183 0.35 -4.24 -16.19
CA ILE A 183 0.03 -5.57 -16.71
C ILE A 183 1.32 -6.37 -16.76
N SER A 184 1.31 -7.54 -16.16
CA SER A 184 2.37 -8.52 -16.28
C SER A 184 1.78 -9.82 -16.83
N THR A 185 2.43 -10.39 -17.84
CA THR A 185 2.10 -11.73 -18.31
C THR A 185 3.01 -12.71 -17.62
N ASP A 186 2.44 -13.60 -16.84
CA ASP A 186 3.17 -14.75 -16.31
C ASP A 186 3.28 -15.79 -17.42
N GLU A 187 4.42 -15.82 -18.10
CA GLU A 187 4.68 -16.75 -19.21
C GLU A 187 4.62 -18.22 -18.74
N ALA A 188 4.96 -18.50 -17.49
CA ALA A 188 4.93 -19.85 -16.94
C ALA A 188 3.50 -20.36 -16.71
N ALA A 189 2.56 -19.48 -16.37
CA ALA A 189 1.18 -19.81 -16.09
C ALA A 189 0.23 -19.53 -17.27
N ASN A 190 0.72 -18.90 -18.35
CA ASN A 190 -0.07 -18.40 -19.49
C ASN A 190 -1.27 -17.52 -19.05
N ASN A 191 -1.10 -16.81 -17.95
CA ASN A 191 -2.11 -15.96 -17.36
C ASN A 191 -1.64 -14.49 -17.34
N THR A 192 -2.52 -13.60 -17.76
CA THR A 192 -2.29 -12.16 -17.59
C THR A 192 -2.76 -11.73 -16.22
N VAL A 193 -1.83 -11.20 -15.43
CA VAL A 193 -2.11 -10.65 -14.11
C VAL A 193 -2.02 -9.13 -14.19
N THR A 194 -3.06 -8.47 -13.73
CA THR A 194 -3.09 -7.01 -13.61
C THR A 194 -2.73 -6.63 -12.19
N GLU A 195 -1.60 -5.95 -12.02
CA GLU A 195 -1.16 -5.42 -10.74
C GLU A 195 -1.63 -3.97 -10.61
N VAL A 196 -2.42 -3.71 -9.58
CA VAL A 196 -3.00 -2.39 -9.30
C VAL A 196 -2.42 -1.88 -7.99
N THR A 197 -1.83 -0.68 -8.03
CA THR A 197 -1.41 0.04 -6.84
C THR A 197 -2.52 0.99 -6.41
N VAL A 198 -2.93 0.87 -5.16
CA VAL A 198 -4.03 1.65 -4.57
C VAL A 198 -3.49 2.54 -3.48
N SER A 199 -3.83 3.82 -3.52
CA SER A 199 -3.56 4.77 -2.46
C SER A 199 -4.79 4.98 -1.59
N SER A 200 -4.59 5.17 -0.28
CA SER A 200 -5.65 5.53 0.65
C SER A 200 -5.09 6.33 1.82
N GLU A 201 -5.74 7.45 2.14
CA GLU A 201 -5.39 8.25 3.30
C GLU A 201 -5.69 7.52 4.61
N ALA A 202 -6.73 6.70 4.64
CA ALA A 202 -7.09 5.95 5.84
C ALA A 202 -6.02 4.91 6.25
N LEU A 203 -5.18 4.42 5.33
CA LEU A 203 -4.05 3.54 5.65
C LEU A 203 -2.95 4.25 6.46
N GLN A 204 -2.95 5.59 6.45
CA GLN A 204 -1.96 6.40 7.17
C GLN A 204 -2.36 6.67 8.63
N ALA A 205 -3.59 6.30 9.04
CA ALA A 205 -4.12 6.56 10.37
C ALA A 205 -3.31 5.82 11.45
N ASP A 206 -2.97 6.52 12.53
CA ASP A 206 -2.14 5.99 13.63
C ASP A 206 -2.78 4.76 14.30
N GLY A 207 -4.11 4.69 14.37
CA GLY A 207 -4.83 3.55 14.94
C GLY A 207 -4.68 2.23 14.18
N LEU A 208 -4.23 2.26 12.92
CA LEU A 208 -4.08 1.09 12.05
C LEU A 208 -2.63 0.64 11.89
N MET A 209 -1.68 1.21 12.64
CA MET A 209 -0.23 0.98 12.43
C MET A 209 0.16 -0.50 12.38
N LEU A 210 -0.40 -1.34 13.24
CA LEU A 210 -0.08 -2.77 13.26
C LEU A 210 -0.68 -3.53 12.07
N LEU A 211 -1.91 -3.14 11.67
CA LEU A 211 -2.66 -3.77 10.58
C LEU A 211 -2.22 -3.29 9.19
N THR A 212 -1.47 -2.19 9.14
CA THR A 212 -0.98 -1.58 7.91
C THR A 212 0.54 -1.62 7.79
N ARG A 213 1.19 -2.59 8.44
CA ARG A 213 2.62 -2.85 8.21
C ARG A 213 2.85 -3.40 6.81
N ARG A 214 4.02 -3.09 6.28
CA ARG A 214 4.47 -3.66 5.00
C ARG A 214 4.37 -5.19 5.03
N GLY A 215 3.84 -5.76 3.97
CA GLY A 215 3.64 -7.21 3.84
C GLY A 215 2.34 -7.73 4.47
N THR A 216 1.56 -6.90 5.18
CA THR A 216 0.27 -7.35 5.73
C THR A 216 -0.66 -7.77 4.59
N PRO A 217 -1.17 -9.03 4.61
CA PRO A 217 -2.11 -9.50 3.60
C PRO A 217 -3.47 -8.81 3.78
N VAL A 218 -4.04 -8.37 2.68
CA VAL A 218 -5.35 -7.73 2.62
C VAL A 218 -6.14 -8.28 1.43
N THR A 219 -7.41 -7.95 1.33
CA THR A 219 -8.22 -8.25 0.14
C THR A 219 -8.67 -6.94 -0.49
N ALA A 220 -8.42 -6.76 -1.77
CA ALA A 220 -8.85 -5.58 -2.50
C ALA A 220 -10.01 -5.94 -3.43
N VAL A 221 -11.08 -5.14 -3.39
CA VAL A 221 -12.24 -5.26 -4.29
C VAL A 221 -12.29 -3.99 -5.13
N MET A 222 -12.03 -4.14 -6.43
CA MET A 222 -12.04 -3.05 -7.39
C MET A 222 -13.41 -2.95 -8.06
N SER A 223 -13.94 -1.75 -8.15
CA SER A 223 -15.16 -1.46 -8.90
C SER A 223 -14.79 -1.10 -10.34
N LEU A 224 -15.36 -1.83 -11.29
CA LEU A 224 -15.22 -1.56 -12.72
C LEU A 224 -16.33 -0.63 -13.19
N ARG A 225 -16.07 0.11 -14.27
CA ARG A 225 -17.09 0.93 -14.93
C ARG A 225 -18.26 0.05 -15.39
N ASP A 226 -19.46 0.53 -15.14
CA ASP A 226 -20.68 -0.15 -15.60
C ASP A 226 -21.00 0.25 -17.05
N ASP A 227 -20.64 -0.62 -17.99
CA ASP A 227 -20.94 -0.46 -19.42
C ASP A 227 -22.18 -1.27 -19.84
N GLY A 228 -22.95 -1.82 -18.89
CA GLY A 228 -24.13 -2.64 -19.15
C GLY A 228 -25.33 -1.84 -19.67
N ILE A 229 -26.26 -2.53 -20.35
CA ILE A 229 -27.52 -1.93 -20.85
C ILE A 229 -28.34 -1.30 -19.72
N LEU A 230 -28.14 -1.77 -18.49
CA LEU A 230 -28.82 -1.28 -17.27
C LEU A 230 -28.04 -0.16 -16.54
N ALA A 231 -26.88 0.26 -17.05
CA ALA A 231 -26.05 1.30 -16.42
C ALA A 231 -26.82 2.61 -16.21
N GLY A 232 -27.53 3.09 -17.23
CA GLY A 232 -28.34 4.31 -17.13
C GLY A 232 -29.50 4.22 -16.12
N PRO A 233 -30.36 3.21 -16.20
CA PRO A 233 -31.44 3.00 -15.22
C PRO A 233 -30.95 2.80 -13.79
N THR A 234 -29.84 2.08 -13.57
CA THR A 234 -29.27 1.87 -12.22
C THR A 234 -28.71 3.14 -11.64
N GLN A 235 -28.05 3.96 -12.44
CA GLN A 235 -27.53 5.26 -12.00
C GLN A 235 -28.68 6.22 -11.63
N ALA A 236 -29.69 6.34 -12.48
CA ALA A 236 -30.87 7.17 -12.19
C ALA A 236 -31.61 6.75 -10.92
N PHE A 237 -31.71 5.44 -10.67
CA PHE A 237 -32.34 4.92 -9.45
C PHE A 237 -31.47 5.16 -8.21
N ARG A 238 -30.16 5.04 -8.31
CA ARG A 238 -29.23 5.38 -7.22
C ARG A 238 -29.33 6.87 -6.85
N GLU A 239 -29.33 7.75 -7.83
CA GLU A 239 -29.53 9.20 -7.60
C GLU A 239 -30.87 9.49 -6.93
N PHE A 240 -31.92 8.79 -7.33
CA PHE A 240 -33.23 8.89 -6.68
C PHE A 240 -33.19 8.46 -5.22
N LEU A 241 -32.54 7.31 -4.89
CA LEU A 241 -32.40 6.82 -3.52
C LEU A 241 -31.61 7.80 -2.64
N VAL A 242 -30.52 8.36 -3.15
CA VAL A 242 -29.74 9.38 -2.45
C VAL A 242 -30.58 10.64 -2.21
N LYS A 243 -31.39 11.05 -3.17
CA LYS A 243 -32.28 12.23 -3.08
C LYS A 243 -33.38 12.08 -2.03
N ILE A 244 -33.83 10.85 -1.76
CA ILE A 244 -34.82 10.56 -0.71
C ILE A 244 -34.16 10.17 0.64
N GLY A 245 -32.83 10.29 0.77
CA GLY A 245 -32.12 10.09 2.03
C GLY A 245 -31.80 8.65 2.39
N LEU A 246 -31.99 7.69 1.48
CA LEU A 246 -31.56 6.30 1.62
C LEU A 246 -30.14 6.16 1.04
N ARG A 247 -29.16 5.98 1.94
CA ARG A 247 -27.74 5.70 1.63
C ARG A 247 -27.44 4.23 1.69
#